data_2f3193cbde7fb54e7689be0b07e2bd08
#
_entry.id   2f3193cbde7fb54e7689be0b07e2bd08
#
_cell.length_a   1.000
_cell.length_b   1.000
_cell.length_c   1.000
_cell.angle_alpha   90.00
_cell.angle_beta   90.00
_cell.angle_gamma   90.00
#
_symmetry.space_group_name_H-M   'P 1'
#
loop_
_entity.id
_entity.type
_entity.pdbx_description
1 polymer ?
#
loop_
_entity_poly.entity_id
_entity_poly.type
_entity_poly.pdbx_seq_one_letter_code
_entity_poly.pdbx_strand_id
1 'polypeptide(L)'
;NLIYVDASDRFLDTLAGVDDPETKRKIIGKLFIDVFAEEAATLDGISFLAQGTIYPDILESDGIKSHHNVGGLPPELQFELVEPVKLLYKDEVRVVGKALGLPDGMVYRQPFPGPGLGVRCVGAITRDRLEAVRESDAILREEFAKNGLAGKVWQYFTVVPDFKSTGITDGKRTYDWPVVIRAVNTVDAVTAEVAPLDFALVQHIVERITHEVKGVNRVLWDVTPKPTGTIEWE
;
A
#
# COMPACT_ATOMS: atom_id res chain seq x y z
N ASN A 1 -9.49 -19.57 12.72
CA ASN A 1 -8.34 -20.24 12.09
C ASN A 1 -7.66 -19.25 11.14
N LEU A 2 -6.35 -19.12 11.22
CA LEU A 2 -5.54 -18.30 10.32
C LEU A 2 -4.54 -19.23 9.62
N ILE A 3 -4.47 -19.12 8.29
CA ILE A 3 -3.43 -19.74 7.48
C ILE A 3 -2.50 -18.62 7.03
N TYR A 4 -1.23 -18.74 7.37
CA TYR A 4 -0.18 -17.82 6.94
C TYR A 4 0.71 -18.49 5.90
N VAL A 5 0.85 -17.85 4.76
CA VAL A 5 1.73 -18.29 3.66
C VAL A 5 2.79 -17.24 3.41
N ASP A 6 4.06 -17.59 3.58
CA ASP A 6 5.16 -16.72 3.15
C ASP A 6 5.48 -16.98 1.67
N ALA A 7 4.97 -16.14 0.82
CA ALA A 7 5.23 -16.16 -0.62
C ALA A 7 6.24 -15.07 -1.06
N SER A 8 6.99 -14.47 -0.12
CA SER A 8 7.86 -13.32 -0.38
C SER A 8 8.84 -13.56 -1.52
N ASP A 9 9.53 -14.71 -1.51
CA ASP A 9 10.51 -15.04 -2.56
C ASP A 9 9.83 -15.20 -3.92
N ARG A 10 8.69 -15.89 -3.98
CA ARG A 10 7.93 -16.10 -5.22
C ARG A 10 7.52 -14.76 -5.87
N PHE A 11 7.04 -13.80 -5.06
CA PHE A 11 6.69 -12.47 -5.56
C PHE A 11 7.92 -11.71 -6.03
N LEU A 12 8.98 -11.64 -5.24
CA LEU A 12 10.17 -10.86 -5.55
C LEU A 12 10.92 -11.41 -6.76
N ASP A 13 11.02 -12.72 -6.90
CA ASP A 13 11.67 -13.36 -8.04
C ASP A 13 10.88 -13.13 -9.34
N THR A 14 9.55 -13.20 -9.28
CA THR A 14 8.71 -12.96 -10.47
C THR A 14 8.68 -11.47 -10.87
N LEU A 15 8.85 -10.56 -9.92
CA LEU A 15 8.89 -9.11 -10.15
C LEU A 15 10.29 -8.59 -10.47
N ALA A 16 11.32 -9.45 -10.47
CA ALA A 16 12.68 -9.04 -10.73
C ALA A 16 12.83 -8.41 -12.12
N GLY A 17 13.31 -7.15 -12.17
CA GLY A 17 13.49 -6.41 -13.41
C GLY A 17 12.22 -5.88 -14.07
N VAL A 18 11.05 -6.03 -13.44
CA VAL A 18 9.79 -5.48 -13.94
C VAL A 18 9.63 -4.05 -13.42
N ASP A 19 9.70 -3.07 -14.31
CA ASP A 19 9.65 -1.63 -14.01
C ASP A 19 8.32 -0.96 -14.40
N ASP A 20 7.58 -1.55 -15.35
CA ASP A 20 6.27 -1.03 -15.78
C ASP A 20 5.19 -1.23 -14.70
N PRO A 21 4.55 -0.14 -14.21
CA PRO A 21 3.60 -0.21 -13.11
C PRO A 21 2.39 -1.12 -13.39
N GLU A 22 1.88 -1.11 -14.62
CA GLU A 22 0.72 -1.92 -14.97
C GLU A 22 1.07 -3.41 -15.04
N THR A 23 2.25 -3.75 -15.54
CA THR A 23 2.78 -5.10 -15.53
C THR A 23 3.01 -5.60 -14.11
N LYS A 24 3.57 -4.76 -13.22
CA LYS A 24 3.72 -5.09 -11.78
C LYS A 24 2.37 -5.42 -11.15
N ARG A 25 1.33 -4.59 -11.37
CA ARG A 25 -0.01 -4.83 -10.83
C ARG A 25 -0.61 -6.16 -11.31
N LYS A 26 -0.48 -6.46 -12.61
CA LYS A 26 -0.97 -7.72 -13.20
C LYS A 26 -0.27 -8.94 -12.61
N ILE A 27 1.05 -8.88 -12.47
CA ILE A 27 1.85 -9.96 -11.88
C ILE A 27 1.43 -10.18 -10.42
N ILE A 28 1.38 -9.10 -9.63
CA ILE A 28 1.00 -9.17 -8.22
C ILE A 28 -0.40 -9.74 -8.05
N GLY A 29 -1.36 -9.24 -8.83
CA GLY A 29 -2.74 -9.73 -8.78
C GLY A 29 -2.85 -11.20 -9.15
N LYS A 30 -2.16 -11.63 -10.21
CA LYS A 30 -2.14 -13.05 -10.63
C LYS A 30 -1.52 -13.94 -9.56
N LEU A 31 -0.34 -13.58 -9.05
CA LEU A 31 0.34 -14.38 -8.02
C LEU A 31 -0.48 -14.49 -6.74
N PHE A 32 -1.17 -13.42 -6.36
CA PHE A 32 -2.07 -13.46 -5.20
C PHE A 32 -3.17 -14.51 -5.38
N ILE A 33 -3.78 -14.57 -6.56
CA ILE A 33 -4.81 -15.57 -6.89
C ILE A 33 -4.21 -16.97 -6.93
N ASP A 34 -3.04 -17.15 -7.55
CA ASP A 34 -2.37 -18.44 -7.65
C ASP A 34 -2.05 -19.01 -6.25
N VAL A 35 -1.43 -18.22 -5.38
CA VAL A 35 -1.12 -18.63 -3.98
C VAL A 35 -2.40 -18.94 -3.20
N PHE A 36 -3.42 -18.09 -3.33
CA PHE A 36 -4.72 -18.34 -2.68
C PHE A 36 -5.36 -19.63 -3.17
N ALA A 37 -5.35 -19.90 -4.48
CA ALA A 37 -5.92 -21.11 -5.06
C ALA A 37 -5.20 -22.38 -4.60
N GLU A 38 -3.87 -22.34 -4.53
CA GLU A 38 -3.04 -23.45 -4.03
C GLU A 38 -3.41 -23.80 -2.58
N GLU A 39 -3.52 -22.81 -1.71
CA GLU A 39 -3.91 -23.04 -0.31
C GLU A 39 -5.37 -23.49 -0.17
N ALA A 40 -6.27 -22.83 -0.89
CA ALA A 40 -7.69 -23.17 -0.86
C ALA A 40 -7.96 -24.63 -1.29
N ALA A 41 -7.18 -25.16 -2.24
CA ALA A 41 -7.27 -26.55 -2.70
C ALA A 41 -6.87 -27.57 -1.62
N THR A 42 -6.15 -27.15 -0.58
CA THR A 42 -5.77 -28.01 0.55
C THR A 42 -6.86 -28.10 1.63
N LEU A 43 -7.92 -27.30 1.54
CA LEU A 43 -8.96 -27.19 2.55
C LEU A 43 -10.16 -28.08 2.20
N ASP A 44 -10.41 -29.07 3.03
CA ASP A 44 -11.59 -29.95 2.88
C ASP A 44 -12.85 -29.29 3.45
N GLY A 45 -13.97 -29.48 2.76
CA GLY A 45 -15.30 -29.10 3.25
C GLY A 45 -15.59 -27.59 3.20
N ILE A 46 -14.79 -26.80 2.48
CA ILE A 46 -15.04 -25.38 2.25
C ILE A 46 -15.87 -25.21 0.99
N SER A 47 -17.04 -24.58 1.11
CA SER A 47 -17.99 -24.35 0.01
C SER A 47 -18.13 -22.88 -0.35
N PHE A 48 -17.72 -21.96 0.54
CA PHE A 48 -17.94 -20.53 0.38
C PHE A 48 -16.65 -19.74 0.47
N LEU A 49 -16.56 -18.68 -0.35
CA LEU A 49 -15.54 -17.64 -0.25
C LEU A 49 -16.19 -16.31 0.15
N ALA A 50 -15.82 -15.77 1.31
CA ALA A 50 -16.26 -14.46 1.73
C ALA A 50 -15.32 -13.38 1.14
N GLN A 51 -15.88 -12.42 0.42
CA GLN A 51 -15.16 -11.25 -0.10
C GLN A 51 -15.66 -9.94 0.48
N GLY A 52 -14.74 -9.01 0.70
CA GLY A 52 -15.04 -7.66 1.20
C GLY A 52 -15.36 -6.64 0.11
N THR A 53 -15.93 -7.07 -1.02
CA THR A 53 -16.42 -6.19 -2.10
C THR A 53 -17.37 -5.14 -1.53
N ILE A 54 -17.20 -3.88 -1.93
CA ILE A 54 -18.07 -2.76 -1.56
C ILE A 54 -18.72 -2.16 -2.81
N TYR A 55 -19.74 -1.32 -2.63
CA TYR A 55 -20.52 -0.80 -3.76
C TYR A 55 -19.69 -0.03 -4.81
N PRO A 56 -18.70 0.81 -4.46
CA PRO A 56 -17.80 1.43 -5.43
C PRO A 56 -17.05 0.43 -6.32
N ASP A 57 -16.64 -0.73 -5.78
CA ASP A 57 -15.93 -1.76 -6.58
C ASP A 57 -16.83 -2.30 -7.70
N ILE A 58 -18.14 -2.40 -7.45
CA ILE A 58 -19.11 -2.83 -8.45
C ILE A 58 -19.27 -1.76 -9.53
N LEU A 59 -19.40 -0.49 -9.15
CA LEU A 59 -19.56 0.61 -10.11
C LEU A 59 -18.32 0.78 -11.00
N GLU A 60 -17.12 0.60 -10.45
CA GLU A 60 -15.88 0.68 -11.21
C GLU A 60 -15.70 -0.53 -12.16
N SER A 61 -16.20 -1.70 -11.81
CA SER A 61 -16.10 -2.92 -12.63
C SER A 61 -16.92 -2.84 -13.94
N ASP A 62 -17.99 -2.06 -13.96
CA ASP A 62 -18.80 -1.83 -15.15
C ASP A 62 -18.12 -0.90 -16.17
N GLY A 63 -17.10 -0.13 -15.74
CA GLY A 63 -16.37 0.83 -16.56
C GLY A 63 -14.96 0.42 -16.98
N ILE A 64 -14.17 -0.15 -16.10
CA ILE A 64 -12.75 -0.49 -16.32
C ILE A 64 -12.40 -1.80 -15.63
N LYS A 65 -12.38 -2.88 -16.37
CA LYS A 65 -12.06 -4.24 -15.91
C LYS A 65 -10.56 -4.42 -15.62
N SER A 66 -9.96 -3.88 -14.56
CA SER A 66 -8.56 -4.22 -14.35
C SER A 66 -8.05 -4.40 -12.92
N HIS A 67 -8.73 -3.95 -11.88
CA HIS A 67 -8.07 -3.89 -10.57
C HIS A 67 -8.84 -4.47 -9.37
N HIS A 68 -10.12 -4.79 -9.52
CA HIS A 68 -10.90 -5.41 -8.44
C HIS A 68 -11.35 -6.80 -8.87
N ASN A 69 -11.03 -7.78 -8.08
CA ASN A 69 -11.22 -9.22 -8.34
C ASN A 69 -12.69 -9.66 -8.28
N VAL A 70 -13.59 -8.87 -8.87
CA VAL A 70 -15.00 -9.22 -9.02
C VAL A 70 -15.11 -10.25 -10.15
N GLY A 71 -15.12 -11.52 -9.78
CA GLY A 71 -15.32 -12.63 -10.74
C GLY A 71 -14.03 -13.31 -11.25
N GLY A 72 -12.87 -13.10 -10.64
CA GLY A 72 -11.59 -13.60 -11.13
C GLY A 72 -11.03 -14.87 -10.47
N LEU A 73 -11.83 -15.65 -9.76
CA LEU A 73 -11.36 -16.95 -9.27
C LEU A 73 -11.19 -17.94 -10.42
N PRO A 74 -10.14 -18.78 -10.39
CA PRO A 74 -10.00 -19.88 -11.34
C PRO A 74 -11.25 -20.75 -11.35
N PRO A 75 -11.71 -21.20 -12.55
CA PRO A 75 -12.90 -22.04 -12.67
C PRO A 75 -12.84 -23.34 -11.87
N GLU A 76 -11.64 -23.74 -11.50
CA GLU A 76 -11.36 -24.94 -10.70
C GLU A 76 -11.76 -24.79 -9.23
N LEU A 77 -11.82 -23.54 -8.74
CA LEU A 77 -12.28 -23.24 -7.37
C LEU A 77 -13.79 -23.03 -7.38
N GLN A 78 -14.51 -24.13 -7.09
CA GLN A 78 -15.98 -24.15 -7.04
C GLN A 78 -16.51 -23.58 -5.71
N PHE A 79 -16.12 -22.36 -5.36
CA PHE A 79 -16.68 -21.68 -4.19
C PHE A 79 -17.91 -20.84 -4.57
N GLU A 80 -18.94 -20.90 -3.74
CA GLU A 80 -20.01 -19.91 -3.77
C GLU A 80 -19.52 -18.61 -3.13
N LEU A 81 -19.68 -17.50 -3.85
CA LEU A 81 -19.21 -16.20 -3.40
C LEU A 81 -20.18 -15.56 -2.42
N VAL A 82 -19.70 -15.15 -1.25
CA VAL A 82 -20.44 -14.41 -0.23
C VAL A 82 -19.87 -13.01 -0.07
N GLU A 83 -20.66 -12.00 -0.41
CA GLU A 83 -20.25 -10.59 -0.40
C GLU A 83 -21.17 -9.77 0.54
N PRO A 84 -20.96 -9.84 1.86
CA PRO A 84 -21.92 -9.32 2.84
C PRO A 84 -22.11 -7.81 2.80
N VAL A 85 -21.11 -7.07 2.30
CA VAL A 85 -21.07 -5.60 2.31
C VAL A 85 -21.10 -4.96 0.92
N LYS A 86 -21.39 -5.73 -0.12
CA LYS A 86 -21.32 -5.29 -1.52
C LYS A 86 -22.26 -4.12 -1.91
N LEU A 87 -23.27 -3.86 -1.12
CA LEU A 87 -24.19 -2.75 -1.35
C LEU A 87 -23.91 -1.54 -0.47
N LEU A 88 -22.81 -1.54 0.29
CA LEU A 88 -22.43 -0.48 1.20
C LEU A 88 -21.30 0.36 0.63
N TYR A 89 -21.31 1.65 0.93
CA TYR A 89 -20.18 2.54 0.75
C TYR A 89 -19.16 2.34 1.88
N LYS A 90 -17.94 2.81 1.68
CA LYS A 90 -16.82 2.60 2.61
C LYS A 90 -17.06 3.19 3.99
N ASP A 91 -17.74 4.32 4.09
CA ASP A 91 -18.13 4.96 5.34
C ASP A 91 -19.21 4.14 6.08
N GLU A 92 -20.17 3.57 5.36
CA GLU A 92 -21.19 2.67 5.93
C GLU A 92 -20.56 1.37 6.46
N VAL A 93 -19.57 0.80 5.72
CA VAL A 93 -18.81 -0.36 6.20
C VAL A 93 -18.05 -0.04 7.49
N ARG A 94 -17.53 1.18 7.64
CA ARG A 94 -16.91 1.63 8.89
C ARG A 94 -17.89 1.69 10.05
N VAL A 95 -19.10 2.19 9.82
CA VAL A 95 -20.20 2.20 10.83
C VAL A 95 -20.52 0.76 11.27
N VAL A 96 -20.66 -0.17 10.31
CA VAL A 96 -20.88 -1.60 10.61
C VAL A 96 -19.71 -2.18 11.39
N GLY A 97 -18.49 -1.90 11.01
CA GLY A 97 -17.28 -2.37 11.71
C GLY A 97 -17.25 -1.90 13.18
N LYS A 98 -17.61 -0.64 13.44
CA LYS A 98 -17.75 -0.11 14.81
C LYS A 98 -18.85 -0.83 15.59
N ALA A 99 -20.01 -1.03 14.97
CA ALA A 99 -21.13 -1.73 15.60
C ALA A 99 -20.80 -3.18 15.95
N LEU A 100 -19.91 -3.83 15.18
CA LEU A 100 -19.38 -5.17 15.45
C LEU A 100 -18.25 -5.19 16.48
N GLY A 101 -17.84 -4.04 17.02
CA GLY A 101 -16.81 -3.94 18.06
C GLY A 101 -15.37 -3.98 17.54
N LEU A 102 -15.14 -3.74 16.26
CA LEU A 102 -13.78 -3.65 15.72
C LEU A 102 -13.04 -2.42 16.29
N PRO A 103 -11.75 -2.52 16.62
CA PRO A 103 -10.96 -1.39 17.11
C PRO A 103 -10.88 -0.24 16.08
N ASP A 104 -10.87 1.00 16.57
CA ASP A 104 -10.80 2.20 15.72
C ASP A 104 -9.60 2.19 14.76
N GLY A 105 -8.45 1.69 15.21
CA GLY A 105 -7.26 1.57 14.36
C GLY A 105 -7.43 0.64 13.16
N MET A 106 -8.38 -0.31 13.20
CA MET A 106 -8.74 -1.14 12.05
C MET A 106 -9.82 -0.46 11.20
N VAL A 107 -10.86 0.08 11.81
CA VAL A 107 -12.00 0.70 11.13
C VAL A 107 -11.59 1.95 10.34
N TYR A 108 -10.74 2.79 10.93
CA TYR A 108 -10.29 4.06 10.34
C TYR A 108 -8.89 3.99 9.76
N ARG A 109 -8.37 2.79 9.50
CA ARG A 109 -7.09 2.63 8.82
C ARG A 109 -7.08 3.45 7.52
N GLN A 110 -5.98 4.18 7.29
CA GLN A 110 -5.77 4.89 6.02
C GLN A 110 -5.80 3.92 4.82
N PRO A 111 -6.15 4.39 3.62
CA PRO A 111 -6.09 3.57 2.42
C PRO A 111 -4.70 2.93 2.23
N PHE A 112 -4.71 1.73 1.67
CA PHE A 112 -3.48 1.02 1.29
C PHE A 112 -3.69 0.44 -0.11
N PRO A 113 -2.74 0.59 -1.03
CA PRO A 113 -2.93 0.15 -2.41
C PRO A 113 -3.04 -1.37 -2.50
N GLY A 114 -3.88 -1.85 -3.43
CA GLY A 114 -4.08 -3.29 -3.66
C GLY A 114 -2.78 -4.04 -3.96
N PRO A 115 -1.87 -3.52 -4.81
CA PRO A 115 -0.57 -4.13 -5.07
C PRO A 115 0.43 -4.03 -3.90
N GLY A 116 0.03 -3.45 -2.78
CA GLY A 116 0.87 -3.30 -1.60
C GLY A 116 2.05 -2.36 -1.81
N LEU A 117 3.18 -2.67 -1.17
CA LEU A 117 4.40 -1.85 -1.25
C LEU A 117 5.06 -1.88 -2.64
N GLY A 118 4.63 -2.77 -3.53
CA GLY A 118 5.17 -2.87 -4.88
C GLY A 118 5.06 -1.57 -5.68
N VAL A 119 3.98 -0.78 -5.48
CA VAL A 119 3.78 0.53 -6.13
C VAL A 119 4.43 1.70 -5.40
N ARG A 120 5.05 1.45 -4.24
CA ARG A 120 5.85 2.44 -3.48
C ARG A 120 7.35 2.22 -3.64
N CYS A 121 7.74 1.13 -4.27
CA CYS A 121 9.08 0.87 -4.79
C CYS A 121 9.04 1.14 -6.30
N VAL A 122 9.21 2.42 -6.69
CA VAL A 122 9.05 2.90 -8.08
C VAL A 122 10.10 2.26 -8.99
N GLY A 123 9.68 1.78 -10.17
CA GLY A 123 10.55 0.97 -11.05
C GLY A 123 10.70 -0.47 -10.56
N ALA A 124 11.75 -1.17 -10.96
CA ALA A 124 11.96 -2.57 -10.60
C ALA A 124 12.14 -2.74 -9.08
N ILE A 125 11.44 -3.70 -8.48
CA ILE A 125 11.49 -3.95 -7.05
C ILE A 125 12.78 -4.69 -6.70
N THR A 126 13.50 -4.19 -5.68
CA THR A 126 14.65 -4.88 -5.06
C THR A 126 14.43 -5.02 -3.56
N ARG A 127 15.06 -6.03 -2.94
CA ARG A 127 14.88 -6.29 -1.50
C ARG A 127 15.32 -5.12 -0.63
N ASP A 128 16.45 -4.50 -0.96
CA ASP A 128 17.00 -3.36 -0.23
C ASP A 128 16.09 -2.12 -0.32
N ARG A 129 15.52 -1.86 -1.50
CA ARG A 129 14.55 -0.76 -1.67
C ARG A 129 13.22 -1.04 -0.98
N LEU A 130 12.74 -2.27 -1.04
CA LEU A 130 11.52 -2.67 -0.36
C LEU A 130 11.68 -2.53 1.16
N GLU A 131 12.85 -2.89 1.70
CA GLU A 131 13.13 -2.71 3.13
C GLU A 131 13.22 -1.23 3.49
N ALA A 132 13.86 -0.41 2.66
CA ALA A 132 13.89 1.04 2.85
C ALA A 132 12.48 1.65 2.88
N VAL A 133 11.54 1.17 2.03
CA VAL A 133 10.12 1.58 2.10
C VAL A 133 9.50 1.16 3.43
N ARG A 134 9.70 -0.08 3.87
CA ARG A 134 9.12 -0.60 5.13
C ARG A 134 9.57 0.18 6.36
N GLU A 135 10.87 0.34 6.49
CA GLU A 135 11.45 1.02 7.64
C GLU A 135 11.12 2.51 7.66
N SER A 136 11.25 3.20 6.52
CA SER A 136 10.91 4.62 6.44
C SER A 136 9.40 4.90 6.65
N ASP A 137 8.51 4.04 6.12
CA ASP A 137 7.07 4.16 6.34
C ASP A 137 6.69 3.90 7.81
N ALA A 138 7.38 2.97 8.48
CA ALA A 138 7.19 2.71 9.90
C ALA A 138 7.56 3.94 10.74
N ILE A 139 8.70 4.58 10.48
CA ILE A 139 9.11 5.83 11.14
C ILE A 139 8.07 6.94 10.89
N LEU A 140 7.66 7.14 9.64
CA LEU A 140 6.66 8.15 9.29
C LEU A 140 5.35 7.93 10.06
N ARG A 141 4.86 6.70 10.11
CA ARG A 141 3.62 6.34 10.84
C ARG A 141 3.76 6.57 12.35
N GLU A 142 4.89 6.20 12.91
CA GLU A 142 5.17 6.41 14.32
C GLU A 142 5.15 7.91 14.69
N GLU A 143 5.83 8.75 13.90
CA GLU A 143 5.87 10.19 14.15
C GLU A 143 4.51 10.86 13.92
N PHE A 144 3.74 10.43 12.92
CA PHE A 144 2.39 10.92 12.73
C PHE A 144 1.46 10.56 13.89
N ALA A 145 1.60 9.35 14.43
CA ALA A 145 0.82 8.94 15.61
C ALA A 145 1.20 9.74 16.85
N LYS A 146 2.51 9.92 17.14
CA LYS A 146 3.00 10.71 18.28
C LYS A 146 2.55 12.17 18.23
N ASN A 147 2.45 12.75 17.04
CA ASN A 147 2.07 14.15 16.84
C ASN A 147 0.56 14.33 16.60
N GLY A 148 -0.26 13.30 16.80
CA GLY A 148 -1.71 13.36 16.67
C GLY A 148 -2.20 13.65 15.26
N LEU A 149 -1.43 13.28 14.23
CA LEU A 149 -1.77 13.39 12.80
C LEU A 149 -2.42 12.13 12.25
N ALA A 150 -2.23 10.98 12.91
CA ALA A 150 -2.91 9.76 12.55
C ALA A 150 -4.44 9.93 12.62
N GLY A 151 -5.13 9.62 11.53
CA GLY A 151 -6.57 9.85 11.39
C GLY A 151 -6.99 11.29 11.05
N LYS A 152 -6.06 12.27 11.09
CA LYS A 152 -6.31 13.64 10.62
C LYS A 152 -5.79 13.87 9.20
N VAL A 153 -4.64 13.29 8.87
CA VAL A 153 -4.15 13.25 7.49
C VAL A 153 -4.77 12.02 6.83
N TRP A 154 -5.37 12.22 5.66
CA TRP A 154 -6.16 11.19 4.99
C TRP A 154 -5.31 10.00 4.54
N GLN A 155 -4.15 10.27 3.92
CA GLN A 155 -3.17 9.25 3.56
C GLN A 155 -1.74 9.82 3.61
N TYR A 156 -0.82 9.03 4.15
CA TYR A 156 0.60 9.36 4.22
C TYR A 156 1.42 8.08 4.14
N PHE A 157 2.54 8.16 3.44
CA PHE A 157 3.41 7.02 3.17
C PHE A 157 4.76 7.47 2.65
N THR A 158 5.69 6.53 2.53
CA THR A 158 6.97 6.75 1.87
C THR A 158 7.08 5.99 0.57
N VAL A 159 7.89 6.52 -0.34
CA VAL A 159 8.20 5.95 -1.66
C VAL A 159 9.71 5.92 -1.83
N VAL A 160 10.25 4.87 -2.44
CA VAL A 160 11.66 4.79 -2.83
C VAL A 160 11.76 4.71 -4.36
N PRO A 161 12.22 5.79 -5.03
CA PRO A 161 12.38 5.83 -6.48
C PRO A 161 13.60 5.04 -6.94
N ASP A 162 13.64 4.69 -8.22
CA ASP A 162 14.71 3.90 -8.84
C ASP A 162 15.90 4.75 -9.31
N PHE A 163 16.43 5.55 -8.40
CA PHE A 163 17.71 6.25 -8.60
C PHE A 163 18.41 6.45 -7.26
N LYS A 164 19.73 6.54 -7.31
CA LYS A 164 20.55 6.79 -6.12
C LYS A 164 21.05 8.22 -6.08
N SER A 165 21.33 8.71 -4.88
CA SER A 165 21.93 10.02 -4.65
C SER A 165 23.24 9.92 -3.88
N THR A 166 24.14 10.88 -4.10
CA THR A 166 25.36 11.00 -3.30
C THR A 166 25.04 11.59 -1.93
N GLY A 167 25.58 10.99 -0.89
CA GLY A 167 25.51 11.46 0.49
C GLY A 167 26.83 11.32 1.21
N ILE A 168 26.83 11.62 2.52
CA ILE A 168 27.96 11.40 3.42
C ILE A 168 27.41 10.76 4.68
N THR A 169 27.94 9.60 5.05
CA THR A 169 27.61 8.91 6.30
C THR A 169 28.92 8.56 7.00
N ASP A 170 29.05 8.90 8.27
CA ASP A 170 30.26 8.71 9.07
C ASP A 170 31.52 9.28 8.40
N GLY A 171 31.41 10.44 7.79
CA GLY A 171 32.53 11.11 7.10
C GLY A 171 32.94 10.49 5.77
N LYS A 172 32.26 9.45 5.28
CA LYS A 172 32.53 8.79 4.02
C LYS A 172 31.44 9.08 3.01
N ARG A 173 31.83 9.24 1.75
CA ARG A 173 30.87 9.39 0.64
C ARG A 173 30.10 8.09 0.45
N THR A 174 28.77 8.21 0.33
CA THR A 174 27.83 7.11 0.05
C THR A 174 27.09 7.38 -1.26
N TYR A 175 26.49 6.32 -1.83
CA TYR A 175 25.63 6.39 -3.00
C TYR A 175 24.43 5.49 -2.75
N ASP A 176 23.39 6.06 -2.16
CA ASP A 176 22.28 5.35 -1.55
C ASP A 176 20.94 5.87 -2.06
N TRP A 177 19.84 5.23 -1.64
CA TRP A 177 18.50 5.54 -2.06
C TRP A 177 17.96 6.82 -1.41
N PRO A 178 17.25 7.68 -2.14
CA PRO A 178 16.39 8.68 -1.54
C PRO A 178 15.06 8.05 -1.14
N VAL A 179 14.44 8.62 -0.13
CA VAL A 179 13.05 8.35 0.28
C VAL A 179 12.22 9.59 -0.02
N VAL A 180 11.02 9.41 -0.53
CA VAL A 180 10.06 10.49 -0.73
C VAL A 180 8.92 10.33 0.27
N ILE A 181 8.64 11.37 1.05
CA ILE A 181 7.47 11.47 1.91
C ILE A 181 6.30 12.00 1.08
N ARG A 182 5.17 11.31 1.15
CA ARG A 182 3.90 11.73 0.59
C ARG A 182 2.87 11.82 1.71
N ALA A 183 2.18 12.96 1.83
CA ALA A 183 1.09 13.17 2.79
C ALA A 183 0.02 14.05 2.16
N VAL A 184 -1.21 13.57 2.06
CA VAL A 184 -2.30 14.23 1.35
C VAL A 184 -3.62 14.17 2.10
N ASN A 185 -4.44 15.19 1.86
CA ASN A 185 -5.83 15.25 2.28
C ASN A 185 -6.76 15.26 1.06
N THR A 186 -7.85 14.56 1.16
CA THR A 186 -8.89 14.53 0.12
C THR A 186 -10.25 14.19 0.74
N VAL A 187 -11.31 14.54 0.03
CA VAL A 187 -12.69 14.18 0.38
C VAL A 187 -13.17 12.99 -0.45
N ASP A 188 -12.84 13.00 -1.74
CA ASP A 188 -13.42 12.11 -2.75
C ASP A 188 -12.38 11.25 -3.49
N ALA A 189 -11.10 11.42 -3.18
CA ALA A 189 -9.95 10.85 -3.89
C ALA A 189 -9.83 11.27 -5.37
N VAL A 190 -10.73 12.09 -5.90
CA VAL A 190 -10.65 12.66 -7.27
C VAL A 190 -9.65 13.81 -7.28
N THR A 191 -9.75 14.71 -6.29
CA THR A 191 -8.77 15.76 -6.05
C THR A 191 -8.09 15.52 -4.70
N ALA A 192 -6.84 15.90 -4.57
CA ALA A 192 -6.11 15.82 -3.30
C ALA A 192 -5.14 16.98 -3.15
N GLU A 193 -5.06 17.52 -1.94
CA GLU A 193 -4.12 18.56 -1.56
C GLU A 193 -3.04 17.99 -0.65
N VAL A 194 -1.87 18.62 -0.67
CA VAL A 194 -0.81 18.26 0.27
C VAL A 194 -1.23 18.61 1.69
N ALA A 195 -1.06 17.67 2.61
CA ALA A 195 -1.31 17.92 4.02
C ALA A 195 -0.31 18.97 4.54
N PRO A 196 -0.77 20.03 5.20
CA PRO A 196 0.13 21.01 5.81
C PRO A 196 0.82 20.38 7.03
N LEU A 197 2.10 20.09 6.90
CA LEU A 197 2.92 19.56 7.99
C LEU A 197 3.81 20.65 8.59
N ASP A 198 3.99 20.60 9.89
CA ASP A 198 4.99 21.43 10.55
C ASP A 198 6.39 21.06 10.02
N PHE A 199 7.14 22.08 9.61
CA PHE A 199 8.47 21.88 9.02
C PHE A 199 9.47 21.27 10.03
N ALA A 200 9.36 21.60 11.32
CA ALA A 200 10.19 20.99 12.35
C ALA A 200 9.90 19.49 12.51
N LEU A 201 8.63 19.08 12.39
CA LEU A 201 8.26 17.66 12.36
C LEU A 201 8.85 16.97 11.12
N VAL A 202 8.76 17.59 9.96
CA VAL A 202 9.35 17.03 8.72
C VAL A 202 10.86 16.86 8.88
N GLN A 203 11.57 17.86 9.43
CA GLN A 203 13.01 17.76 9.71
C GLN A 203 13.34 16.62 10.68
N HIS A 204 12.56 16.44 11.72
CA HIS A 204 12.74 15.34 12.67
C HIS A 204 12.54 13.97 12.00
N ILE A 205 11.52 13.82 11.17
CA ILE A 205 11.30 12.59 10.39
C ILE A 205 12.47 12.32 9.44
N VAL A 206 12.96 13.36 8.75
CA VAL A 206 14.14 13.28 7.87
C VAL A 206 15.37 12.79 8.65
N GLU A 207 15.63 13.37 9.82
CA GLU A 207 16.74 12.97 10.68
C GLU A 207 16.63 11.50 11.07
N ARG A 208 15.49 11.06 11.54
CA ARG A 208 15.23 9.66 11.88
C ARG A 208 15.45 8.72 10.70
N ILE A 209 14.82 9.00 9.54
CA ILE A 209 14.93 8.15 8.36
C ILE A 209 16.40 8.02 7.90
N THR A 210 17.13 9.11 7.83
CA THR A 210 18.53 9.09 7.34
C THR A 210 19.51 8.45 8.33
N HIS A 211 19.18 8.36 9.62
CA HIS A 211 20.03 7.71 10.63
C HIS A 211 19.62 6.27 10.93
N GLU A 212 18.33 5.96 10.91
CA GLU A 212 17.81 4.65 11.31
C GLU A 212 17.67 3.69 10.12
N VAL A 213 17.36 4.21 8.89
CA VAL A 213 17.14 3.35 7.72
C VAL A 213 18.42 3.12 6.94
N LYS A 214 18.87 1.87 6.89
CA LYS A 214 20.09 1.51 6.18
C LYS A 214 19.97 1.72 4.67
N GLY A 215 21.00 2.30 4.05
CA GLY A 215 21.04 2.51 2.60
C GLY A 215 20.16 3.68 2.13
N VAL A 216 19.77 4.57 3.04
CA VAL A 216 19.05 5.81 2.75
C VAL A 216 19.91 7.01 3.18
N ASN A 217 20.13 7.96 2.27
CA ASN A 217 20.95 9.14 2.54
C ASN A 217 20.26 10.47 2.22
N ARG A 218 19.01 10.42 1.80
CA ARG A 218 18.25 11.62 1.41
C ARG A 218 16.75 11.40 1.59
N VAL A 219 16.06 12.46 2.03
CA VAL A 219 14.59 12.47 2.06
C VAL A 219 14.09 13.68 1.29
N LEU A 220 13.06 13.48 0.49
CA LEU A 220 12.31 14.51 -0.23
C LEU A 220 10.88 14.55 0.31
N TRP A 221 10.22 15.69 0.16
CA TRP A 221 8.80 15.83 0.45
C TRP A 221 8.07 16.18 -0.84
N ASP A 222 7.16 15.30 -1.29
CA ASP A 222 6.34 15.55 -2.47
C ASP A 222 5.16 16.46 -2.10
N VAL A 223 5.21 17.68 -2.63
CA VAL A 223 4.20 18.72 -2.42
C VAL A 223 3.27 18.91 -3.63
N THR A 224 3.19 17.92 -4.51
CA THR A 224 2.36 17.98 -5.71
C THR A 224 0.90 17.65 -5.39
N PRO A 225 -0.08 18.48 -5.79
CA PRO A 225 -1.49 18.17 -5.63
C PRO A 225 -1.99 17.14 -6.67
N LYS A 226 -3.16 16.59 -6.47
CA LYS A 226 -3.91 15.86 -7.49
C LYS A 226 -5.12 16.68 -7.97
N PRO A 227 -5.32 16.99 -9.27
CA PRO A 227 -4.27 16.92 -10.27
C PRO A 227 -3.17 17.97 -10.03
N THR A 228 -2.00 17.93 -10.61
CA THR A 228 -1.50 17.18 -11.79
C THR A 228 -0.87 15.82 -11.42
N GLY A 229 -0.39 15.64 -10.21
CA GLY A 229 0.08 14.35 -9.76
C GLY A 229 -1.06 13.39 -9.45
N THR A 230 -0.70 12.18 -9.03
CA THR A 230 -1.61 11.19 -8.45
C THR A 230 -1.38 11.10 -6.93
N ILE A 231 -2.17 10.31 -6.21
CA ILE A 231 -1.92 10.08 -4.78
C ILE A 231 -0.75 9.10 -4.64
N GLU A 232 -0.87 7.90 -5.17
CA GLU A 232 0.26 6.95 -5.29
C GLU A 232 1.14 7.35 -6.49
N TRP A 233 2.40 6.94 -6.48
CA TRP A 233 3.36 7.27 -7.53
C TRP A 233 3.30 6.30 -8.73
N GLU A 234 2.80 5.08 -8.50
CA GLU A 234 2.54 4.08 -9.53
C GLU A 234 1.13 3.51 -9.44
#